data_9ef0a2102c37a5bc3c9e62818687bc3f
#
_entry.id   9ef0a2102c37a5bc3c9e62818687bc3f
#
_cell.length_a   1.000
_cell.length_b   1.000
_cell.length_c   1.000
_cell.angle_alpha   90.00
_cell.angle_beta   90.00
_cell.angle_gamma   90.00
#
_symmetry.space_group_name_H-M   'P 1'
#
loop_
_entity.id
_entity.type
_entity.pdbx_description
1 polymer ?
#
loop_
_entity_poly.entity_id
_entity_poly.type
_entity_poly.pdbx_seq_one_letter_code
_entity_poly.pdbx_strand_id
1 'polypeptide(L)'
;FHDEMLALMRRIMGGEMSPVMMAALLIGLRVKKETIGEITAAAQVMREFSTKVEVADRKHLVDIVGTGGDGSHTFNISTCSMFVAAAAGAKVSKHGGRSVSSKSGSADVLESLGVNINLPPDAIAKCIADTGIGFMFAPNHHSAMKHVAPVRKELGVRTIFNILGPLTNPAGAPNILMGVFHPDLVG
;
A
#
# COMPACT_ATOMS: atom_id res chain seq x y z
N PHE A 1 7.52 -10.43 20.67
CA PHE A 1 6.89 -10.62 19.33
C PHE A 1 7.17 -9.47 18.35
N HIS A 2 7.18 -8.19 18.79
CA HIS A 2 7.43 -7.05 17.89
C HIS A 2 8.84 -7.12 17.25
N ASP A 3 9.89 -7.25 18.06
CA ASP A 3 11.28 -7.28 17.57
C ASP A 3 11.58 -8.54 16.75
N GLU A 4 10.98 -9.66 17.10
CA GLU A 4 11.06 -10.89 16.31
C GLU A 4 10.42 -10.70 14.93
N MET A 5 9.28 -10.01 14.88
CA MET A 5 8.60 -9.71 13.62
C MET A 5 9.38 -8.70 12.77
N LEU A 6 10.03 -7.70 13.38
CA LEU A 6 10.96 -6.81 12.66
C LEU A 6 12.08 -7.60 11.97
N ALA A 7 12.75 -8.48 12.73
CA ALA A 7 13.84 -9.30 12.19
C ALA A 7 13.34 -10.24 11.09
N LEU A 8 12.19 -10.88 11.29
CA LEU A 8 11.57 -11.78 10.32
C LEU A 8 11.23 -11.05 9.01
N MET A 9 10.57 -9.90 9.12
CA MET A 9 10.18 -9.10 7.94
C MET A 9 11.38 -8.56 7.18
N ARG A 10 12.46 -8.16 7.85
CA ARG A 10 13.69 -7.73 7.18
C ARG A 10 14.31 -8.86 6.35
N ARG A 11 14.32 -10.09 6.87
CA ARG A 11 14.78 -11.27 6.12
C ARG A 11 13.89 -11.58 4.91
N ILE A 12 12.57 -11.47 5.06
CA ILE A 12 11.61 -11.64 3.96
C ILE A 12 11.87 -10.58 2.87
N MET A 13 11.89 -9.31 3.25
CA MET A 13 12.04 -8.20 2.31
C MET A 13 13.46 -8.12 1.72
N GLY A 14 14.47 -8.59 2.43
CA GLY A 14 15.85 -8.72 1.95
C GLY A 14 16.08 -9.90 0.99
N GLY A 15 15.08 -10.79 0.84
CA GLY A 15 15.20 -11.97 -0.03
C GLY A 15 16.05 -13.09 0.58
N GLU A 16 16.22 -13.10 1.90
CA GLU A 16 17.05 -14.09 2.63
C GLU A 16 16.27 -15.35 3.04
N MET A 17 15.00 -15.43 2.66
CA MET A 17 14.12 -16.52 3.06
C MET A 17 13.68 -17.35 1.84
N SER A 18 13.72 -18.70 1.99
CA SER A 18 13.22 -19.56 0.93
C SER A 18 11.70 -19.41 0.73
N PRO A 19 11.19 -19.59 -0.50
CA PRO A 19 9.75 -19.52 -0.78
C PRO A 19 8.90 -20.43 0.11
N VAL A 20 9.37 -21.65 0.39
CA VAL A 20 8.66 -22.62 1.24
C VAL A 20 8.54 -22.11 2.67
N MET A 21 9.62 -21.59 3.25
CA MET A 21 9.60 -21.03 4.59
C MET A 21 8.73 -19.78 4.66
N MET A 22 8.80 -18.93 3.65
CA MET A 22 7.95 -17.74 3.55
C MET A 22 6.46 -18.12 3.50
N ALA A 23 6.10 -19.08 2.67
CA ALA A 23 4.72 -19.59 2.59
C ALA A 23 4.24 -20.13 3.94
N ALA A 24 5.04 -20.95 4.62
CA ALA A 24 4.70 -21.51 5.94
C ALA A 24 4.47 -20.39 6.97
N LEU A 25 5.31 -19.37 7.00
CA LEU A 25 5.18 -18.22 7.90
C LEU A 25 3.93 -17.37 7.61
N LEU A 26 3.67 -17.08 6.34
CA LEU A 26 2.49 -16.30 5.94
C LEU A 26 1.19 -17.03 6.30
N ILE A 27 1.13 -18.34 6.09
CA ILE A 27 -0.03 -19.15 6.47
C ILE A 27 -0.12 -19.27 8.00
N GLY A 28 0.99 -19.48 8.69
CA GLY A 28 1.02 -19.51 10.17
C GLY A 28 0.49 -18.23 10.80
N LEU A 29 0.92 -17.04 10.32
CA LEU A 29 0.41 -15.74 10.75
C LEU A 29 -1.10 -15.62 10.48
N ARG A 30 -1.55 -15.96 9.28
CA ARG A 30 -2.97 -15.93 8.91
C ARG A 30 -3.84 -16.82 9.82
N VAL A 31 -3.41 -18.04 10.10
CA VAL A 31 -4.16 -19.00 10.95
C VAL A 31 -4.20 -18.56 12.41
N LYS A 32 -3.07 -18.07 12.92
CA LYS A 32 -2.95 -17.52 14.28
C LYS A 32 -3.74 -16.24 14.46
N LYS A 33 -3.97 -15.51 13.41
CA LYS A 33 -4.36 -14.08 13.32
C LYS A 33 -3.25 -13.15 13.85
N GLU A 34 -2.90 -12.18 13.05
CA GLU A 34 -1.85 -11.21 13.34
C GLU A 34 -2.27 -10.28 14.49
N THR A 35 -1.33 -10.01 15.39
CA THR A 35 -1.51 -9.01 16.44
C THR A 35 -1.20 -7.60 15.92
N ILE A 36 -1.69 -6.57 16.61
CA ILE A 36 -1.38 -5.17 16.29
C ILE A 36 0.14 -4.94 16.26
N GLY A 37 0.89 -5.51 17.22
CA GLY A 37 2.36 -5.38 17.27
C GLY A 37 3.06 -6.01 16.06
N GLU A 38 2.57 -7.14 15.56
CA GLU A 38 3.11 -7.80 14.36
C GLU A 38 2.79 -7.01 13.09
N ILE A 39 1.58 -6.49 12.97
CA ILE A 39 1.18 -5.62 11.85
C ILE A 39 2.02 -4.34 11.84
N THR A 40 2.20 -3.71 13.00
CA THR A 40 3.01 -2.50 13.15
C THR A 40 4.45 -2.74 12.75
N ALA A 41 5.08 -3.82 13.24
CA ALA A 41 6.45 -4.18 12.88
C ALA A 41 6.59 -4.45 11.38
N ALA A 42 5.65 -5.17 10.79
CA ALA A 42 5.65 -5.46 9.36
C ALA A 42 5.51 -4.18 8.52
N ALA A 43 4.61 -3.28 8.89
CA ALA A 43 4.44 -1.98 8.23
C ALA A 43 5.71 -1.12 8.34
N GLN A 44 6.36 -1.12 9.51
CA GLN A 44 7.62 -0.41 9.71
C GLN A 44 8.69 -0.89 8.74
N VAL A 45 8.93 -2.19 8.64
CA VAL A 45 9.93 -2.75 7.74
C VAL A 45 9.58 -2.48 6.28
N MET A 46 8.33 -2.61 5.88
CA MET A 46 7.93 -2.24 4.51
C MET A 46 8.23 -0.77 4.20
N ARG A 47 8.04 0.12 5.16
CA ARG A 47 8.42 1.54 5.01
C ARG A 47 9.94 1.71 4.95
N GLU A 48 10.73 0.96 5.73
CA GLU A 48 12.20 0.97 5.66
C GLU A 48 12.70 0.64 4.25
N PHE A 49 12.11 -0.36 3.60
CA PHE A 49 12.48 -0.81 2.26
C PHE A 49 11.83 -0.04 1.11
N SER A 50 10.94 0.90 1.39
CA SER A 50 10.25 1.64 0.33
C SER A 50 11.09 2.78 -0.25
N THR A 51 10.94 3.02 -1.56
CA THR A 51 11.44 4.22 -2.23
C THR A 51 10.57 5.41 -1.82
N LYS A 52 11.15 6.37 -1.10
CA LYS A 52 10.44 7.52 -0.52
C LYS A 52 10.09 8.59 -1.56
N VAL A 53 9.01 9.31 -1.27
CA VAL A 53 8.64 10.55 -1.97
C VAL A 53 8.70 11.69 -0.96
N GLU A 54 9.65 12.61 -1.14
CA GLU A 54 9.86 13.72 -0.21
C GLU A 54 8.94 14.90 -0.57
N VAL A 55 7.89 15.07 0.21
CA VAL A 55 6.92 16.18 0.06
C VAL A 55 7.25 17.29 1.06
N ALA A 56 7.58 18.48 0.56
CA ALA A 56 8.03 19.60 1.39
C ALA A 56 6.95 20.09 2.36
N ASP A 57 5.71 20.30 1.88
CA ASP A 57 4.58 20.68 2.72
C ASP A 57 3.61 19.52 2.92
N ARG A 58 3.61 18.95 4.12
CA ARG A 58 2.82 17.78 4.50
C ARG A 58 1.62 18.12 5.38
N LYS A 59 1.36 19.39 5.67
CA LYS A 59 0.35 19.82 6.67
C LYS A 59 -1.04 19.20 6.43
N HIS A 60 -1.49 19.18 5.19
CA HIS A 60 -2.79 18.62 4.80
C HIS A 60 -2.62 17.46 3.79
N LEU A 61 -1.46 16.80 3.83
CA LEU A 61 -1.20 15.66 2.98
C LEU A 61 -2.00 14.46 3.49
N VAL A 62 -2.80 13.86 2.60
CA VAL A 62 -3.64 12.71 2.92
C VAL A 62 -3.44 11.57 1.90
N ASP A 63 -3.41 10.34 2.40
CA ASP A 63 -3.61 9.15 1.57
C ASP A 63 -5.09 8.75 1.60
N ILE A 64 -5.65 8.44 0.44
CA ILE A 64 -7.02 7.94 0.32
C ILE A 64 -6.94 6.54 -0.28
N VAL A 65 -7.07 5.54 0.57
CA VAL A 65 -6.76 4.15 0.22
C VAL A 65 -7.77 3.19 0.83
N GLY A 66 -7.85 1.97 0.30
CA GLY A 66 -8.65 0.90 0.87
C GLY A 66 -7.86 -0.38 0.96
N THR A 67 -8.24 -1.25 1.87
CA THR A 67 -7.68 -2.62 1.96
C THR A 67 -8.05 -3.47 0.75
N GLY A 68 -9.09 -3.07 0.03
CA GLY A 68 -9.67 -3.84 -1.08
C GLY A 68 -10.34 -5.13 -0.62
N GLY A 69 -10.86 -5.88 -1.58
CA GLY A 69 -11.35 -7.23 -1.34
C GLY A 69 -12.69 -7.33 -0.62
N ASP A 70 -13.52 -6.29 -0.65
CA ASP A 70 -14.88 -6.28 -0.13
C ASP A 70 -15.90 -7.03 -1.03
N GLY A 71 -15.49 -7.37 -2.26
CA GLY A 71 -16.35 -8.06 -3.22
C GLY A 71 -17.51 -7.22 -3.76
N SER A 72 -17.57 -5.94 -3.46
CA SER A 72 -18.70 -5.07 -3.80
C SER A 72 -18.77 -4.69 -5.27
N HIS A 73 -17.67 -4.84 -6.01
CA HIS A 73 -17.54 -4.55 -7.45
C HIS A 73 -18.08 -3.16 -7.86
N THR A 74 -17.99 -2.18 -6.97
CA THR A 74 -18.34 -0.79 -7.23
C THR A 74 -17.29 -0.10 -8.11
N PHE A 75 -17.51 1.18 -8.46
CA PHE A 75 -16.50 2.01 -9.09
C PHE A 75 -15.32 2.28 -8.13
N ASN A 76 -14.22 2.81 -8.66
CA ASN A 76 -13.00 3.08 -7.87
C ASN A 76 -13.20 4.29 -6.95
N ILE A 77 -13.93 4.09 -5.83
CA ILE A 77 -14.35 5.14 -4.89
C ILE A 77 -13.15 5.96 -4.42
N SER A 78 -12.09 5.30 -3.93
CA SER A 78 -10.88 6.00 -3.44
C SER A 78 -10.20 6.83 -4.53
N THR A 79 -10.21 6.37 -5.80
CA THR A 79 -9.62 7.11 -6.93
C THR A 79 -10.46 8.33 -7.27
N CYS A 80 -11.78 8.21 -7.27
CA CYS A 80 -12.68 9.34 -7.47
C CYS A 80 -12.57 10.36 -6.33
N SER A 81 -12.53 9.88 -5.09
CA SER A 81 -12.45 10.74 -3.90
C SER A 81 -11.16 11.57 -3.84
N MET A 82 -10.05 11.09 -4.41
CA MET A 82 -8.80 11.87 -4.41
C MET A 82 -8.95 13.18 -5.20
N PHE A 83 -9.66 13.18 -6.32
CA PHE A 83 -9.91 14.40 -7.10
C PHE A 83 -10.81 15.37 -6.35
N VAL A 84 -11.85 14.86 -5.69
CA VAL A 84 -12.76 15.67 -4.88
C VAL A 84 -12.04 16.30 -3.69
N ALA A 85 -11.22 15.53 -2.99
CA ALA A 85 -10.43 16.03 -1.86
C ALA A 85 -9.42 17.09 -2.28
N ALA A 86 -8.73 16.89 -3.41
CA ALA A 86 -7.80 17.88 -3.94
C ALA A 86 -8.51 19.16 -4.39
N ALA A 87 -9.66 19.05 -5.03
CA ALA A 87 -10.48 20.19 -5.42
C ALA A 87 -10.99 20.99 -4.18
N ALA A 88 -11.15 20.32 -3.05
CA ALA A 88 -11.49 20.95 -1.76
C ALA A 88 -10.27 21.54 -1.03
N GLY A 89 -9.06 21.48 -1.61
CA GLY A 89 -7.84 22.08 -1.07
C GLY A 89 -6.92 21.16 -0.27
N ALA A 90 -7.24 19.86 -0.18
CA ALA A 90 -6.32 18.88 0.40
C ALA A 90 -5.17 18.56 -0.58
N LYS A 91 -4.00 18.21 -0.04
CA LYS A 91 -2.94 17.57 -0.83
C LYS A 91 -3.08 16.07 -0.74
N VAL A 92 -3.18 15.39 -1.87
CA VAL A 92 -3.39 13.94 -1.92
C VAL A 92 -2.14 13.24 -2.44
N SER A 93 -1.55 12.38 -1.61
CA SER A 93 -0.47 11.47 -1.99
C SER A 93 -1.03 10.05 -2.02
N LYS A 94 -1.71 9.73 -3.12
CA LYS A 94 -2.38 8.42 -3.22
C LYS A 94 -1.39 7.31 -3.52
N HIS A 95 -1.34 6.33 -2.61
CA HIS A 95 -0.65 5.07 -2.83
C HIS A 95 -1.63 4.02 -3.36
N GLY A 96 -1.23 3.31 -4.41
CA GLY A 96 -2.12 2.32 -4.99
C GLY A 96 -1.47 1.46 -6.08
N GLY A 97 -2.20 0.44 -6.50
CA GLY A 97 -1.75 -0.53 -7.50
C GLY A 97 -2.83 -0.88 -8.51
N ARG A 98 -2.53 -1.93 -9.28
CA ARG A 98 -3.53 -2.60 -10.13
C ARG A 98 -4.45 -3.46 -9.27
N SER A 99 -5.59 -3.80 -9.80
CA SER A 99 -6.51 -4.71 -9.11
C SER A 99 -5.91 -6.11 -8.96
N VAL A 100 -6.18 -6.73 -7.82
CA VAL A 100 -5.87 -8.15 -7.57
C VAL A 100 -7.14 -9.01 -7.66
N SER A 101 -8.30 -8.46 -7.30
CA SER A 101 -9.55 -9.22 -7.19
C SER A 101 -10.74 -8.57 -7.92
N SER A 102 -10.64 -7.32 -8.31
CA SER A 102 -11.67 -6.61 -9.08
C SER A 102 -11.24 -6.42 -10.55
N LYS A 103 -12.13 -5.89 -11.38
CA LYS A 103 -11.85 -5.66 -12.80
C LYS A 103 -10.83 -4.52 -13.05
N SER A 104 -10.70 -3.58 -12.12
CA SER A 104 -9.87 -2.38 -12.29
C SER A 104 -9.42 -1.82 -10.94
N GLY A 105 -8.12 -1.56 -10.79
CA GLY A 105 -7.52 -0.86 -9.67
C GLY A 105 -7.30 0.63 -9.96
N SER A 106 -6.75 1.36 -8.99
CA SER A 106 -6.45 2.80 -9.16
C SER A 106 -5.53 3.08 -10.33
N ALA A 107 -4.47 2.26 -10.49
CA ALA A 107 -3.51 2.41 -11.58
C ALA A 107 -4.18 2.21 -12.95
N ASP A 108 -5.06 1.22 -13.07
CA ASP A 108 -5.76 0.92 -14.33
C ASP A 108 -6.65 2.09 -14.77
N VAL A 109 -7.38 2.69 -13.84
CA VAL A 109 -8.22 3.88 -14.11
C VAL A 109 -7.36 5.06 -14.53
N LEU A 110 -6.29 5.37 -13.80
CA LEU A 110 -5.44 6.51 -14.07
C LEU A 110 -4.74 6.40 -15.43
N GLU A 111 -4.24 5.21 -15.77
CA GLU A 111 -3.69 4.95 -17.12
C GLU A 111 -4.73 5.15 -18.21
N SER A 112 -5.96 4.68 -18.01
CA SER A 112 -7.06 4.88 -18.97
C SER A 112 -7.42 6.35 -19.16
N LEU A 113 -7.16 7.20 -18.15
CA LEU A 113 -7.30 8.64 -18.23
C LEU A 113 -6.06 9.35 -18.81
N GLY A 114 -5.03 8.61 -19.22
CA GLY A 114 -3.81 9.16 -19.79
C GLY A 114 -2.76 9.62 -18.76
N VAL A 115 -2.94 9.29 -17.48
CA VAL A 115 -1.97 9.64 -16.43
C VAL A 115 -0.75 8.72 -16.50
N ASN A 116 0.45 9.31 -16.49
CA ASN A 116 1.68 8.54 -16.35
C ASN A 116 1.86 8.09 -14.89
N ILE A 117 1.62 6.82 -14.62
CA ILE A 117 1.75 6.22 -13.29
C ILE A 117 3.19 5.85 -12.90
N ASN A 118 4.15 6.00 -13.82
CA ASN A 118 5.55 5.60 -13.64
C ASN A 118 6.48 6.80 -13.43
N LEU A 119 5.98 7.86 -12.82
CA LEU A 119 6.81 9.02 -12.50
C LEU A 119 7.85 8.68 -11.41
N PRO A 120 9.07 9.26 -11.49
CA PRO A 120 10.04 9.16 -10.40
C PRO A 120 9.59 9.96 -9.16
N PRO A 121 10.16 9.68 -7.96
CA PRO A 121 9.72 10.28 -6.70
C PRO A 121 9.67 11.82 -6.69
N ASP A 122 10.67 12.49 -7.23
CA ASP A 122 10.75 13.95 -7.31
C ASP A 122 9.70 14.54 -8.26
N ALA A 123 9.37 13.86 -9.36
CA ALA A 123 8.27 14.28 -10.23
C ALA A 123 6.91 14.10 -9.55
N ILE A 124 6.73 13.04 -8.74
CA ILE A 124 5.51 12.85 -7.93
C ILE A 124 5.39 13.97 -6.89
N ALA A 125 6.48 14.27 -6.18
CA ALA A 125 6.49 15.38 -5.22
C ALA A 125 6.13 16.72 -5.87
N LYS A 126 6.68 16.97 -7.08
CA LYS A 126 6.34 18.15 -7.87
C LYS A 126 4.86 18.16 -8.29
N CYS A 127 4.30 17.04 -8.72
CA CYS A 127 2.87 16.93 -9.03
C CYS A 127 2.00 17.30 -7.82
N ILE A 128 2.34 16.80 -6.62
CA ILE A 128 1.62 17.15 -5.39
C ILE A 128 1.68 18.65 -5.12
N ALA A 129 2.85 19.26 -5.32
CA ALA A 129 3.03 20.71 -5.12
C ALA A 129 2.22 21.54 -6.12
N ASP A 130 2.25 21.17 -7.40
CA ASP A 130 1.69 21.97 -8.50
C ASP A 130 0.16 21.75 -8.66
N THR A 131 -0.33 20.53 -8.44
CA THR A 131 -1.72 20.13 -8.75
C THR A 131 -2.51 19.70 -7.54
N GLY A 132 -1.87 19.51 -6.39
CA GLY A 132 -2.49 18.96 -5.19
C GLY A 132 -2.62 17.43 -5.21
N ILE A 133 -2.21 16.74 -6.28
CA ILE A 133 -2.35 15.26 -6.39
C ILE A 133 -1.03 14.65 -6.86
N GLY A 134 -0.62 13.55 -6.22
CA GLY A 134 0.42 12.65 -6.71
C GLY A 134 0.00 11.20 -6.55
N PHE A 135 0.29 10.39 -7.54
CA PHE A 135 0.03 8.96 -7.52
C PHE A 135 1.34 8.17 -7.39
N MET A 136 1.40 7.32 -6.40
CA MET A 136 2.54 6.44 -6.15
C MET A 136 2.15 5.01 -6.50
N PHE A 137 2.63 4.54 -7.64
CA PHE A 137 2.37 3.18 -8.10
C PHE A 137 3.14 2.18 -7.23
N ALA A 138 2.45 1.35 -6.48
CA ALA A 138 3.01 0.50 -5.44
C ALA A 138 4.21 -0.37 -5.89
N PRO A 139 4.22 -1.00 -7.09
CA PRO A 139 5.37 -1.76 -7.56
C PRO A 139 6.66 -0.94 -7.70
N ASN A 140 6.55 0.35 -8.04
CA ASN A 140 7.71 1.23 -8.21
C ASN A 140 8.34 1.65 -6.88
N HIS A 141 7.54 1.67 -5.80
CA HIS A 141 7.98 2.11 -4.48
C HIS A 141 8.32 0.97 -3.53
N HIS A 142 7.83 -0.23 -3.78
CA HIS A 142 8.04 -1.42 -2.94
C HIS A 142 8.74 -2.53 -3.72
N SER A 143 9.93 -2.23 -4.28
CA SER A 143 10.69 -3.17 -5.10
C SER A 143 11.05 -4.48 -4.39
N ALA A 144 11.22 -4.45 -3.07
CA ALA A 144 11.47 -5.64 -2.24
C ALA A 144 10.30 -6.64 -2.27
N MET A 145 9.09 -6.22 -2.64
CA MET A 145 7.95 -7.12 -2.85
C MET A 145 8.17 -8.16 -3.96
N LYS A 146 9.17 -7.97 -4.83
CA LYS A 146 9.57 -8.98 -5.83
C LYS A 146 9.89 -10.35 -5.21
N HIS A 147 10.37 -10.38 -3.97
CA HIS A 147 10.67 -11.62 -3.24
C HIS A 147 9.41 -12.31 -2.70
N VAL A 148 8.37 -11.53 -2.44
CA VAL A 148 7.11 -12.00 -1.81
C VAL A 148 6.02 -12.30 -2.83
N ALA A 149 5.98 -11.53 -3.93
CA ALA A 149 4.90 -11.59 -4.91
C ALA A 149 4.68 -13.00 -5.52
N PRO A 150 5.73 -13.77 -5.90
CA PRO A 150 5.56 -15.13 -6.43
C PRO A 150 4.89 -16.05 -5.41
N VAL A 151 5.35 -16.01 -4.16
CA VAL A 151 4.79 -16.85 -3.07
C VAL A 151 3.32 -16.51 -2.81
N ARG A 152 2.98 -15.22 -2.75
CA ARG A 152 1.59 -14.77 -2.57
C ARG A 152 0.69 -15.21 -3.72
N LYS A 153 1.21 -15.14 -4.96
CA LYS A 153 0.47 -15.58 -6.14
C LYS A 153 0.17 -17.07 -6.10
N GLU A 154 1.15 -17.87 -5.72
CA GLU A 154 1.01 -19.33 -5.61
C GLU A 154 0.08 -19.75 -4.47
N LEU A 155 0.18 -19.08 -3.31
CA LEU A 155 -0.72 -19.31 -2.17
C LEU A 155 -2.19 -19.01 -2.50
N GLY A 156 -2.48 -18.01 -3.34
CA GLY A 156 -3.83 -17.66 -3.76
C GLY A 156 -4.77 -17.19 -2.63
N VAL A 157 -4.23 -16.96 -1.42
CA VAL A 157 -5.02 -16.55 -0.25
C VAL A 157 -4.55 -15.21 0.30
N ARG A 158 -5.40 -14.56 1.09
CA ARG A 158 -5.03 -13.33 1.80
C ARG A 158 -4.00 -13.64 2.89
N THR A 159 -3.04 -12.74 3.03
CA THR A 159 -1.98 -12.77 4.03
C THR A 159 -1.84 -11.39 4.66
N ILE A 160 -0.98 -11.21 5.66
CA ILE A 160 -0.66 -9.92 6.26
C ILE A 160 -0.39 -8.83 5.21
N PHE A 161 0.22 -9.15 4.08
CA PHE A 161 0.51 -8.19 3.00
C PHE A 161 -0.73 -7.55 2.38
N ASN A 162 -1.92 -8.10 2.57
CA ASN A 162 -3.16 -7.52 2.06
C ASN A 162 -3.65 -6.32 2.89
N ILE A 163 -3.19 -6.22 4.14
CA ILE A 163 -3.53 -5.10 5.03
C ILE A 163 -2.39 -4.09 5.17
N LEU A 164 -1.17 -4.45 4.77
CA LEU A 164 0.01 -3.58 4.90
C LEU A 164 0.06 -2.45 3.86
N GLY A 165 -0.51 -2.65 2.68
CA GLY A 165 -0.48 -1.65 1.61
C GLY A 165 -0.94 -0.26 2.07
N PRO A 166 -2.13 -0.11 2.68
CA PRO A 166 -2.61 1.15 3.22
C PRO A 166 -1.70 1.78 4.28
N LEU A 167 -0.93 0.99 5.00
CA LEU A 167 -0.08 1.43 6.11
C LEU A 167 1.34 1.85 5.67
N THR A 168 1.65 1.78 4.38
CA THR A 168 3.02 1.90 3.88
C THR A 168 3.19 2.96 2.79
N ASN A 169 2.43 4.05 2.89
CA ASN A 169 2.49 5.17 1.96
C ASN A 169 3.93 5.72 1.84
N PRO A 170 4.52 5.76 0.63
CA PRO A 170 5.90 6.19 0.42
C PRO A 170 6.17 7.66 0.75
N ALA A 171 5.16 8.53 0.67
CA ALA A 171 5.27 9.94 1.07
C ALA A 171 5.10 10.13 2.59
N GLY A 172 4.78 9.07 3.32
CA GLY A 172 4.55 9.13 4.76
C GLY A 172 3.47 10.14 5.13
N ALA A 173 2.35 10.15 4.40
CA ALA A 173 1.24 11.07 4.65
C ALA A 173 0.81 11.03 6.12
N PRO A 174 0.71 12.18 6.81
CA PRO A 174 0.31 12.23 8.22
C PRO A 174 -1.19 11.94 8.40
N ASN A 175 -1.98 12.05 7.35
CA ASN A 175 -3.42 11.78 7.38
C ASN A 175 -3.75 10.63 6.42
N ILE A 176 -4.71 9.82 6.81
CA ILE A 176 -5.19 8.71 5.99
C ILE A 176 -6.71 8.60 6.09
N LEU A 177 -7.37 8.47 4.94
CA LEU A 177 -8.75 8.00 4.85
C LEU A 177 -8.71 6.56 4.34
N MET A 178 -8.92 5.59 5.24
CA MET A 178 -8.79 4.18 4.94
C MET A 178 -10.13 3.46 4.94
N GLY A 179 -10.54 2.95 3.78
CA GLY A 179 -11.66 2.02 3.66
C GLY A 179 -11.24 0.61 4.05
N VAL A 180 -12.01 -0.04 4.89
CA VAL A 180 -11.78 -1.42 5.31
C VAL A 180 -12.92 -2.34 4.86
N PHE A 181 -12.61 -3.59 4.56
CA PHE A 181 -13.59 -4.54 4.03
C PHE A 181 -14.46 -5.22 5.10
N HIS A 182 -14.10 -5.06 6.38
CA HIS A 182 -14.86 -5.64 7.49
C HIS A 182 -14.87 -4.71 8.71
N PRO A 183 -16.01 -4.60 9.45
CA PRO A 183 -16.10 -3.75 10.63
C PRO A 183 -15.06 -4.04 11.71
N ASP A 184 -14.64 -5.29 11.88
CA ASP A 184 -13.62 -5.69 12.87
C ASP A 184 -12.24 -5.08 12.62
N LEU A 185 -12.02 -4.46 11.44
CA LEU A 185 -10.78 -3.76 11.10
C LEU A 185 -10.81 -2.26 11.43
N VAL A 186 -11.89 -1.76 12.04
CA VAL A 186 -12.05 -0.34 12.38
C VAL A 186 -11.37 0.01 13.71
N GLY A 187 -11.03 -0.96 14.54
CA GLY A 187 -10.45 -0.78 15.87
C GLY A 187 -8.93 -0.64 15.91
#